data_2c19db3bf55607b2aad43960389b7413
#
_entry.id   2c19db3bf55607b2aad43960389b7413
#
_cell.length_a   1.000
_cell.length_b   1.000
_cell.length_c   1.000
_cell.angle_alpha   90.00
_cell.angle_beta   90.00
_cell.angle_gamma   90.00
#
_symmetry.space_group_name_H-M   'P 1'
#
loop_
_entity.id
_entity.type
_entity.pdbx_description
1 polymer ?
#
loop_
_entity_poly.entity_id
_entity_poly.type
_entity_poly.pdbx_seq_one_letter_code
_entity_poly.pdbx_strand_id
1 'polypeptide(L)'
;MSLTKPEAAPSRRRIKKLRLIPLLAATYFMVSGGPYDLEDIIGFGGYGHALWLLFLLPFFWSFPTALMLGELASAVPAEGGFYAWVRRAMGPFWGFQEAWLSLSASVFDMAIYPTTFVLYLEHLAPALTQGHRGLFLELAVVAAAVLWNLRGAAAVGEGSVRLWLVAISPFLILIVSALYAGLHASTGQFGRHASLAAPHGKEFSTAILVAMWNYMGWDNATTIANEVENPQRNYPRVILLAAVMVMLTYIVPIAAVAWAGIPAERFSTGAWVDAGNLLGGTLLAGAIVLAGSLDDFGTFSNLTLSYTRLPHALAEDGFLPAIFTKRLANGAPWVSVVACGICWALALGFSFERLITIDLVLYGLSMILEFVALILLRRNEPSLHRPFRIPGPNWVPILLGLSPAALTAYALYAARTEIVMGIPALNFSLLIAAAGLPLYFVTKPTRKRKAAAS
;
A
#
# COMPACT_ATOMS: atom_id res chain seq x y z
N MET A 1 -35.21 32.27 44.65
CA MET A 1 -35.07 30.95 44.06
C MET A 1 -34.39 31.15 42.70
N SER A 2 -33.03 31.11 42.70
CA SER A 2 -32.19 31.39 41.53
C SER A 2 -32.05 30.10 40.71
N LEU A 3 -32.64 30.13 39.52
CA LEU A 3 -32.48 29.04 38.56
C LEU A 3 -31.09 29.15 37.93
N THR A 4 -30.17 28.32 38.38
CA THR A 4 -28.86 28.13 37.72
C THR A 4 -29.09 27.52 36.34
N LYS A 5 -28.70 28.26 35.27
CA LYS A 5 -28.63 27.72 33.91
C LYS A 5 -27.73 26.49 33.87
N PRO A 6 -28.14 25.41 33.21
CA PRO A 6 -27.24 24.26 33.03
C PRO A 6 -26.01 24.70 32.23
N GLU A 7 -24.86 24.43 32.81
CA GLU A 7 -23.54 24.62 32.18
C GLU A 7 -23.47 23.82 30.88
N ALA A 8 -23.30 24.52 29.76
CA ALA A 8 -23.22 23.87 28.45
C ALA A 8 -22.02 22.91 28.44
N ALA A 9 -22.31 21.64 28.21
CA ALA A 9 -21.24 20.63 28.06
C ALA A 9 -20.21 21.11 27.02
N PRO A 10 -18.90 20.94 27.29
CA PRO A 10 -17.86 21.40 26.38
C PRO A 10 -18.09 20.81 24.99
N SER A 11 -18.21 21.66 23.97
CA SER A 11 -18.39 21.25 22.58
C SER A 11 -17.22 20.34 22.20
N ARG A 12 -17.47 19.03 22.04
CA ARG A 12 -16.50 18.09 21.45
C ARG A 12 -16.09 18.67 20.10
N ARG A 13 -14.86 19.14 19.99
CA ARG A 13 -14.27 19.62 18.72
C ARG A 13 -14.54 18.56 17.66
N ARG A 14 -15.35 18.87 16.65
CA ARG A 14 -15.64 17.94 15.53
C ARG A 14 -14.30 17.64 14.84
N ILE A 15 -13.89 16.39 14.87
CA ILE A 15 -12.71 15.91 14.12
C ILE A 15 -12.99 16.13 12.63
N LYS A 16 -12.07 16.80 11.94
CA LYS A 16 -12.19 17.05 10.50
C LYS A 16 -12.05 15.74 9.76
N LYS A 17 -13.04 15.38 8.93
CA LYS A 17 -13.05 14.15 8.15
C LYS A 17 -12.44 14.35 6.76
N LEU A 18 -11.89 13.27 6.21
CA LEU A 18 -11.37 13.19 4.85
C LEU A 18 -12.53 13.29 3.84
N ARG A 19 -12.42 14.24 2.92
CA ARG A 19 -13.30 14.38 1.75
C ARG A 19 -12.82 13.48 0.60
N LEU A 20 -13.59 13.44 -0.49
CA LEU A 20 -13.35 12.57 -1.64
C LEU A 20 -11.94 12.72 -2.23
N ILE A 21 -11.47 13.94 -2.52
CA ILE A 21 -10.16 14.17 -3.17
C ILE A 21 -8.99 13.82 -2.24
N PRO A 22 -8.93 14.28 -0.97
CA PRO A 22 -7.91 13.81 -0.03
C PRO A 22 -7.91 12.30 0.20
N LEU A 23 -9.10 11.66 0.23
CA LEU A 23 -9.20 10.21 0.32
C LEU A 23 -8.66 9.52 -0.94
N LEU A 24 -8.95 10.05 -2.13
CA LEU A 24 -8.43 9.53 -3.39
C LEU A 24 -6.90 9.60 -3.45
N ALA A 25 -6.31 10.74 -3.07
CA ALA A 25 -4.87 10.92 -3.03
C ALA A 25 -4.23 10.00 -1.98
N ALA A 26 -4.83 9.87 -0.79
CA ALA A 26 -4.35 8.95 0.23
C ALA A 26 -4.42 7.48 -0.24
N THR A 27 -5.55 7.06 -0.86
CA THR A 27 -5.70 5.71 -1.40
C THR A 27 -4.71 5.44 -2.52
N TYR A 28 -4.44 6.44 -3.38
CA TYR A 28 -3.43 6.34 -4.42
C TYR A 28 -2.06 6.02 -3.81
N PHE A 29 -1.61 6.78 -2.83
CA PHE A 29 -0.34 6.52 -2.13
C PHE A 29 -0.32 5.22 -1.31
N MET A 30 -1.46 4.74 -0.82
CA MET A 30 -1.53 3.45 -0.11
C MET A 30 -1.33 2.25 -1.03
N VAL A 31 -1.46 2.45 -2.35
CA VAL A 31 -1.30 1.39 -3.36
C VAL A 31 -0.07 1.63 -4.23
N SER A 32 0.18 2.88 -4.58
CA SER A 32 1.18 3.25 -5.58
C SER A 32 1.85 4.54 -5.21
N GLY A 33 3.15 4.53 -5.24
CA GLY A 33 3.95 5.72 -5.15
C GLY A 33 4.17 6.44 -6.47
N GLY A 34 3.38 6.24 -7.50
CA GLY A 34 3.65 6.81 -8.83
C GLY A 34 4.34 5.83 -9.76
N PRO A 35 5.03 6.28 -10.81
CA PRO A 35 5.76 5.41 -11.73
C PRO A 35 7.08 4.88 -11.16
N TYR A 36 7.42 5.23 -9.94
CA TYR A 36 8.63 4.80 -9.26
C TYR A 36 8.57 3.30 -8.92
N ASP A 37 9.71 2.67 -8.71
CA ASP A 37 9.86 1.25 -8.36
C ASP A 37 9.33 0.25 -9.42
N LEU A 38 9.09 0.73 -10.65
CA LEU A 38 8.67 -0.10 -11.81
C LEU A 38 9.84 -0.43 -12.76
N GLU A 39 10.99 0.21 -12.54
CA GLU A 39 12.15 0.12 -13.44
C GLU A 39 12.62 -1.30 -13.64
N ASP A 40 12.64 -2.07 -12.56
CA ASP A 40 13.08 -3.47 -12.60
C ASP A 40 12.16 -4.35 -13.45
N ILE A 41 10.86 -4.04 -13.54
CA ILE A 41 9.93 -4.74 -14.42
C ILE A 41 10.33 -4.55 -15.89
N ILE A 42 10.80 -3.34 -16.24
CA ILE A 42 11.28 -3.02 -17.60
C ILE A 42 12.62 -3.73 -17.85
N GLY A 43 13.56 -3.66 -16.90
CA GLY A 43 14.88 -4.26 -17.00
C GLY A 43 14.83 -5.79 -17.15
N PHE A 44 13.98 -6.46 -16.36
CA PHE A 44 13.83 -7.92 -16.39
C PHE A 44 13.04 -8.43 -17.59
N GLY A 45 12.05 -7.67 -18.07
CA GLY A 45 11.09 -8.14 -19.07
C GLY A 45 11.16 -7.44 -20.42
N GLY A 46 11.85 -6.32 -20.51
CA GLY A 46 11.70 -5.41 -21.65
C GLY A 46 10.33 -4.72 -21.67
N TYR A 47 10.17 -3.72 -22.52
CA TYR A 47 8.98 -2.89 -22.58
C TYR A 47 7.70 -3.67 -22.92
N GLY A 48 7.79 -4.63 -23.87
CA GLY A 48 6.63 -5.39 -24.27
C GLY A 48 6.01 -6.19 -23.13
N HIS A 49 6.83 -6.93 -22.39
CA HIS A 49 6.38 -7.71 -21.24
C HIS A 49 5.95 -6.83 -20.07
N ALA A 50 6.69 -5.75 -19.78
CA ALA A 50 6.34 -4.79 -18.73
C ALA A 50 4.96 -4.17 -19.00
N LEU A 51 4.69 -3.67 -20.21
CA LEU A 51 3.41 -3.07 -20.56
C LEU A 51 2.26 -4.09 -20.51
N TRP A 52 2.46 -5.31 -21.04
CA TRP A 52 1.45 -6.36 -20.96
C TRP A 52 1.18 -6.80 -19.53
N LEU A 53 2.23 -6.98 -18.71
CA LEU A 53 2.10 -7.37 -17.32
C LEU A 53 1.32 -6.30 -16.53
N LEU A 54 1.73 -5.03 -16.63
CA LEU A 54 1.10 -3.92 -15.94
C LEU A 54 -0.32 -3.62 -16.44
N PHE A 55 -0.64 -3.96 -17.70
CA PHE A 55 -1.99 -3.84 -18.23
C PHE A 55 -2.90 -4.98 -17.78
N LEU A 56 -2.41 -6.24 -17.81
CA LEU A 56 -3.24 -7.40 -17.52
C LEU A 56 -3.41 -7.67 -16.03
N LEU A 57 -2.36 -7.46 -15.24
CA LEU A 57 -2.37 -7.80 -13.81
C LEU A 57 -3.52 -7.13 -13.04
N PRO A 58 -3.89 -5.86 -13.26
CA PRO A 58 -5.04 -5.25 -12.59
C PRO A 58 -6.36 -6.01 -12.78
N PHE A 59 -6.58 -6.67 -13.92
CA PHE A 59 -7.81 -7.42 -14.15
C PHE A 59 -7.91 -8.70 -13.30
N PHE A 60 -6.75 -9.25 -12.91
CA PHE A 60 -6.67 -10.47 -12.12
C PHE A 60 -6.38 -10.22 -10.64
N TRP A 61 -5.88 -9.02 -10.28
CA TRP A 61 -5.49 -8.66 -8.93
C TRP A 61 -6.26 -7.44 -8.41
N SER A 62 -6.08 -6.27 -9.01
CA SER A 62 -6.60 -5.00 -8.48
C SER A 62 -8.11 -4.87 -8.61
N PHE A 63 -8.71 -5.13 -9.78
CA PHE A 63 -10.15 -4.98 -9.94
C PHE A 63 -10.97 -5.99 -9.13
N PRO A 64 -10.62 -7.29 -9.06
CA PRO A 64 -11.27 -8.21 -8.15
C PRO A 64 -11.22 -7.75 -6.70
N THR A 65 -10.05 -7.31 -6.24
CA THR A 65 -9.84 -6.77 -4.89
C THR A 65 -10.63 -5.48 -4.68
N ALA A 66 -10.57 -4.53 -5.61
CA ALA A 66 -11.30 -3.26 -5.55
C ALA A 66 -12.82 -3.46 -5.45
N LEU A 67 -13.36 -4.43 -6.19
CA LEU A 67 -14.79 -4.76 -6.12
C LEU A 67 -15.16 -5.39 -4.77
N MET A 68 -14.35 -6.31 -4.26
CA MET A 68 -14.53 -6.92 -2.94
C MET A 68 -14.51 -5.86 -1.85
N LEU A 69 -13.51 -5.01 -1.83
CA LEU A 69 -13.35 -3.91 -0.86
C LEU A 69 -14.48 -2.88 -0.96
N GLY A 70 -14.88 -2.54 -2.19
CA GLY A 70 -16.01 -1.62 -2.42
C GLY A 70 -17.30 -2.12 -1.77
N GLU A 71 -17.59 -3.41 -1.85
CA GLU A 71 -18.75 -4.01 -1.19
C GLU A 71 -18.58 -4.06 0.32
N LEU A 72 -17.47 -4.58 0.82
CA LEU A 72 -17.24 -4.71 2.27
C LEU A 72 -17.17 -3.35 2.96
N ALA A 73 -16.41 -2.40 2.44
CA ALA A 73 -16.26 -1.07 3.02
C ALA A 73 -17.57 -0.24 2.98
N SER A 74 -18.42 -0.45 1.96
CA SER A 74 -19.71 0.20 1.91
C SER A 74 -20.75 -0.44 2.85
N ALA A 75 -20.69 -1.75 3.03
CA ALA A 75 -21.60 -2.51 3.89
C ALA A 75 -21.25 -2.39 5.38
N VAL A 76 -19.96 -2.43 5.71
CA VAL A 76 -19.44 -2.43 7.08
C VAL A 76 -18.32 -1.39 7.20
N PRO A 77 -18.62 -0.09 7.19
CA PRO A 77 -17.63 0.98 7.37
C PRO A 77 -17.23 1.07 8.85
N ALA A 78 -16.23 0.29 9.24
CA ALA A 78 -15.72 0.22 10.60
C ALA A 78 -14.24 0.58 10.65
N GLU A 79 -13.77 1.10 11.78
CA GLU A 79 -12.34 1.29 12.02
C GLU A 79 -11.61 -0.05 12.09
N GLY A 80 -10.41 -0.10 11.53
CA GLY A 80 -9.70 -1.35 11.32
C GLY A 80 -10.18 -2.14 10.10
N GLY A 81 -11.14 -1.64 9.29
CA GLY A 81 -11.54 -2.14 7.98
C GLY A 81 -11.63 -3.65 7.87
N PHE A 82 -10.66 -4.26 7.19
CA PHE A 82 -10.56 -5.70 6.95
C PHE A 82 -10.56 -6.54 8.23
N TYR A 83 -9.89 -6.10 9.31
CA TYR A 83 -9.96 -6.75 10.61
C TYR A 83 -11.41 -6.88 11.10
N ALA A 84 -12.18 -5.79 11.02
CA ALA A 84 -13.56 -5.77 11.48
C ALA A 84 -14.46 -6.67 10.63
N TRP A 85 -14.22 -6.78 9.33
CA TRP A 85 -14.99 -7.63 8.42
C TRP A 85 -14.73 -9.11 8.67
N VAL A 86 -13.47 -9.52 8.76
CA VAL A 86 -13.08 -10.91 9.05
C VAL A 86 -13.58 -11.33 10.43
N ARG A 87 -13.42 -10.44 11.43
CA ARG A 87 -13.95 -10.68 12.77
C ARG A 87 -15.48 -10.86 12.79
N ARG A 88 -16.22 -10.07 12.03
CA ARG A 88 -17.69 -10.16 11.92
C ARG A 88 -18.11 -11.43 11.21
N ALA A 89 -17.43 -11.81 10.14
CA ALA A 89 -17.77 -12.95 9.32
C ALA A 89 -17.39 -14.28 9.95
N MET A 90 -16.20 -14.35 10.57
CA MET A 90 -15.53 -15.60 10.98
C MET A 90 -15.24 -15.68 12.49
N GLY A 91 -15.51 -14.61 13.23
CA GLY A 91 -15.30 -14.54 14.68
C GLY A 91 -13.94 -14.01 15.12
N PRO A 92 -13.74 -13.84 16.45
CA PRO A 92 -12.59 -13.13 17.01
C PRO A 92 -11.23 -13.75 16.69
N PHE A 93 -11.18 -15.08 16.55
CA PHE A 93 -9.93 -15.79 16.22
C PHE A 93 -9.41 -15.40 14.84
N TRP A 94 -10.26 -15.48 13.81
CA TRP A 94 -9.85 -15.16 12.45
C TRP A 94 -9.63 -13.66 12.26
N GLY A 95 -10.43 -12.80 12.94
CA GLY A 95 -10.15 -11.37 12.96
C GLY A 95 -8.75 -11.06 13.54
N PHE A 96 -8.37 -11.73 14.63
CA PHE A 96 -7.02 -11.58 15.18
C PHE A 96 -5.93 -12.05 14.21
N GLN A 97 -6.14 -13.20 13.53
CA GLN A 97 -5.19 -13.68 12.53
C GLN A 97 -5.04 -12.71 11.38
N GLU A 98 -6.14 -12.11 10.91
CA GLU A 98 -6.14 -11.06 9.91
C GLU A 98 -5.27 -9.87 10.32
N ALA A 99 -5.53 -9.30 11.50
CA ALA A 99 -4.75 -8.18 12.01
C ALA A 99 -3.28 -8.54 12.25
N TRP A 100 -2.99 -9.76 12.67
CA TRP A 100 -1.63 -10.26 12.86
C TRP A 100 -0.87 -10.35 11.54
N LEU A 101 -1.49 -10.94 10.50
CA LEU A 101 -0.91 -11.06 9.16
C LEU A 101 -0.61 -9.68 8.58
N SER A 102 -1.59 -8.77 8.61
CA SER A 102 -1.46 -7.42 8.07
C SER A 102 -0.43 -6.57 8.83
N LEU A 103 -0.39 -6.64 10.17
CA LEU A 103 0.64 -5.95 10.95
C LEU A 103 2.03 -6.54 10.71
N SER A 104 2.14 -7.87 10.54
CA SER A 104 3.41 -8.51 10.24
C SER A 104 3.88 -8.19 8.82
N ALA A 105 3.00 -8.19 7.84
CA ALA A 105 3.26 -7.73 6.48
C ALA A 105 3.78 -6.29 6.49
N SER A 106 3.10 -5.40 7.23
CA SER A 106 3.50 -3.99 7.32
C SER A 106 4.92 -3.77 7.85
N VAL A 107 5.49 -4.70 8.62
CA VAL A 107 6.89 -4.55 9.08
C VAL A 107 7.86 -4.57 7.91
N PHE A 108 7.59 -5.39 6.90
CA PHE A 108 8.43 -5.52 5.72
C PHE A 108 8.07 -4.49 4.66
N ASP A 109 6.79 -4.30 4.36
CA ASP A 109 6.27 -3.29 3.43
C ASP A 109 6.78 -1.88 3.79
N MET A 110 6.61 -1.47 5.03
CA MET A 110 6.99 -0.13 5.48
C MET A 110 8.50 0.14 5.52
N ALA A 111 9.34 -0.89 5.49
CA ALA A 111 10.78 -0.72 5.38
C ALA A 111 11.24 -0.44 3.95
N ILE A 112 10.41 -0.77 2.94
CA ILE A 112 10.73 -0.56 1.52
C ILE A 112 10.89 0.94 1.23
N TYR A 113 9.93 1.77 1.60
CA TYR A 113 9.88 3.20 1.22
C TYR A 113 11.04 4.06 1.77
N PRO A 114 11.50 3.92 3.03
CA PRO A 114 12.72 4.60 3.46
C PRO A 114 13.96 4.12 2.69
N THR A 115 13.99 2.84 2.31
CA THR A 115 15.12 2.27 1.54
C THR A 115 15.13 2.86 0.13
N THR A 116 14.00 2.89 -0.58
CA THR A 116 13.89 3.48 -1.93
C THR A 116 14.11 4.98 -1.91
N PHE A 117 13.64 5.70 -0.88
CA PHE A 117 13.97 7.11 -0.65
C PHE A 117 15.48 7.35 -0.69
N VAL A 118 16.26 6.52 0.01
CA VAL A 118 17.73 6.64 0.05
C VAL A 118 18.36 6.28 -1.29
N LEU A 119 17.84 5.25 -1.98
CA LEU A 119 18.31 4.83 -3.30
C LEU A 119 18.10 5.94 -4.36
N TYR A 120 16.94 6.59 -4.39
CA TYR A 120 16.72 7.75 -5.27
C TYR A 120 17.63 8.93 -4.91
N LEU A 121 17.75 9.25 -3.62
CA LEU A 121 18.58 10.36 -3.18
C LEU A 121 20.07 10.12 -3.47
N GLU A 122 20.53 8.88 -3.54
CA GLU A 122 21.91 8.53 -3.88
C GLU A 122 22.33 9.08 -5.25
N HIS A 123 21.42 9.12 -6.22
CA HIS A 123 21.70 9.68 -7.55
C HIS A 123 21.99 11.19 -7.52
N LEU A 124 21.46 11.91 -6.54
CA LEU A 124 21.70 13.36 -6.41
C LEU A 124 22.80 13.69 -5.41
N ALA A 125 22.88 12.94 -4.33
CA ALA A 125 23.74 13.24 -3.19
C ALA A 125 24.38 11.97 -2.58
N PRO A 126 25.25 11.24 -3.32
CA PRO A 126 25.82 9.97 -2.88
C PRO A 126 26.61 10.10 -1.55
N ALA A 127 27.20 11.27 -1.28
CA ALA A 127 27.90 11.49 -0.02
C ALA A 127 27.01 11.47 1.23
N LEU A 128 25.70 11.67 1.08
CA LEU A 128 24.74 11.65 2.18
C LEU A 128 24.14 10.25 2.43
N THR A 129 24.23 9.33 1.47
CA THR A 129 23.56 8.03 1.51
C THR A 129 24.50 6.88 1.86
N GLN A 130 25.81 7.06 1.73
CA GLN A 130 26.79 6.00 1.95
C GLN A 130 26.94 5.58 3.42
N GLY A 131 27.02 4.25 3.65
CA GLY A 131 27.28 3.64 4.94
C GLY A 131 26.17 3.96 5.98
N HIS A 132 26.58 4.26 7.20
CA HIS A 132 25.62 4.56 8.28
C HIS A 132 24.73 5.79 8.03
N ARG A 133 25.12 6.69 7.12
CA ARG A 133 24.34 7.89 6.80
C ARG A 133 23.01 7.52 6.12
N GLY A 134 23.01 6.51 5.25
CA GLY A 134 21.80 5.97 4.64
C GLY A 134 20.79 5.54 5.70
N LEU A 135 21.21 4.71 6.66
CA LEU A 135 20.36 4.26 7.75
C LEU A 135 19.82 5.43 8.61
N PHE A 136 20.63 6.46 8.87
CA PHE A 136 20.14 7.66 9.58
C PHE A 136 19.08 8.42 8.77
N LEU A 137 19.19 8.47 7.45
CA LEU A 137 18.19 9.07 6.58
C LEU A 137 16.89 8.24 6.59
N GLU A 138 16.98 6.93 6.47
CA GLU A 138 15.83 6.03 6.59
C GLU A 138 15.09 6.24 7.92
N LEU A 139 15.82 6.25 9.04
CA LEU A 139 15.26 6.54 10.36
C LEU A 139 14.64 7.94 10.45
N ALA A 140 15.23 8.94 9.79
CA ALA A 140 14.69 10.30 9.74
C ALA A 140 13.37 10.35 8.94
N VAL A 141 13.25 9.60 7.83
CA VAL A 141 12.01 9.44 7.06
C VAL A 141 10.91 8.83 7.93
N VAL A 142 11.21 7.72 8.63
CA VAL A 142 10.28 7.08 9.57
C VAL A 142 9.82 8.07 10.64
N ALA A 143 10.77 8.76 11.29
CA ALA A 143 10.46 9.72 12.35
C ALA A 143 9.61 10.90 11.84
N ALA A 144 9.94 11.45 10.67
CA ALA A 144 9.19 12.55 10.06
C ALA A 144 7.75 12.15 9.74
N ALA A 145 7.53 10.96 9.17
CA ALA A 145 6.21 10.45 8.86
C ALA A 145 5.38 10.14 10.11
N VAL A 146 6.00 9.56 11.15
CA VAL A 146 5.38 9.37 12.46
C VAL A 146 4.91 10.71 13.03
N LEU A 147 5.79 11.72 13.06
CA LEU A 147 5.45 13.06 13.54
C LEU A 147 4.34 13.72 12.72
N TRP A 148 4.34 13.52 11.40
CA TRP A 148 3.26 14.03 10.55
C TRP A 148 1.94 13.36 10.85
N ASN A 149 1.92 12.03 11.02
CA ASN A 149 0.70 11.28 11.34
C ASN A 149 0.08 11.66 12.70
N LEU A 150 0.87 12.14 13.65
CA LEU A 150 0.35 12.70 14.89
C LEU A 150 -0.52 13.95 14.69
N ARG A 151 -0.48 14.58 13.51
CA ARG A 151 -1.38 15.70 13.14
C ARG A 151 -2.78 15.25 12.72
N GLY A 152 -3.02 13.96 12.58
CA GLY A 152 -4.30 13.33 12.27
C GLY A 152 -4.59 13.18 10.77
N ALA A 153 -5.60 12.36 10.44
CA ALA A 153 -5.90 11.93 9.07
C ALA A 153 -6.17 13.08 8.10
N ALA A 154 -6.89 14.12 8.54
CA ALA A 154 -7.19 15.25 7.65
C ALA A 154 -5.92 15.98 7.20
N ALA A 155 -4.92 16.13 8.08
CA ALA A 155 -3.65 16.78 7.74
C ALA A 155 -2.82 15.92 6.78
N VAL A 156 -2.80 14.60 7.00
CA VAL A 156 -2.11 13.64 6.10
C VAL A 156 -2.78 13.64 4.73
N GLY A 157 -4.10 13.48 4.65
CA GLY A 157 -4.80 13.42 3.37
C GLY A 157 -4.76 14.73 2.56
N GLU A 158 -4.82 15.89 3.21
CA GLU A 158 -4.65 17.19 2.52
C GLU A 158 -3.21 17.37 2.02
N GLY A 159 -2.23 16.89 2.80
CA GLY A 159 -0.83 16.86 2.39
C GLY A 159 -0.59 15.93 1.22
N SER A 160 -1.25 14.75 1.20
CA SER A 160 -1.16 13.77 0.13
C SER A 160 -1.55 14.34 -1.24
N VAL A 161 -2.57 15.22 -1.31
CA VAL A 161 -2.92 15.90 -2.56
C VAL A 161 -1.75 16.72 -3.12
N ARG A 162 -1.04 17.45 -2.25
CA ARG A 162 0.11 18.26 -2.65
C ARG A 162 1.30 17.39 -3.05
N LEU A 163 1.59 16.36 -2.27
CA LEU A 163 2.66 15.41 -2.60
C LEU A 163 2.40 14.70 -3.91
N TRP A 164 1.17 14.26 -4.17
CA TRP A 164 0.79 13.65 -5.43
C TRP A 164 1.05 14.55 -6.64
N LEU A 165 0.68 15.83 -6.54
CA LEU A 165 0.96 16.82 -7.61
C LEU A 165 2.46 16.99 -7.85
N VAL A 166 3.27 17.00 -6.78
CA VAL A 166 4.73 17.08 -6.89
C VAL A 166 5.31 15.81 -7.50
N ALA A 167 4.89 14.63 -7.02
CA ALA A 167 5.40 13.34 -7.47
C ALA A 167 5.14 13.09 -8.97
N ILE A 168 3.96 13.46 -9.46
CA ILE A 168 3.57 13.24 -10.87
C ILE A 168 4.13 14.31 -11.81
N SER A 169 4.40 15.53 -11.34
CA SER A 169 4.76 16.66 -12.22
C SER A 169 6.01 16.42 -13.08
N PRO A 170 7.13 15.82 -12.61
CA PRO A 170 8.28 15.54 -13.46
C PRO A 170 7.97 14.50 -14.56
N PHE A 171 7.08 13.53 -14.25
CA PHE A 171 6.67 12.54 -15.25
C PHE A 171 5.81 13.14 -16.37
N LEU A 172 5.01 14.16 -16.10
CA LEU A 172 4.31 14.87 -17.17
C LEU A 172 5.31 15.53 -18.14
N ILE A 173 6.39 16.13 -17.62
CA ILE A 173 7.46 16.70 -18.43
C ILE A 173 8.21 15.60 -19.17
N LEU A 174 8.56 14.50 -18.49
CA LEU A 174 9.23 13.36 -19.09
C LEU A 174 8.42 12.76 -20.24
N ILE A 175 7.11 12.55 -20.05
CA ILE A 175 6.21 12.03 -21.09
C ILE A 175 6.19 12.94 -22.32
N VAL A 176 6.02 14.26 -22.12
CA VAL A 176 6.01 15.22 -23.24
C VAL A 176 7.36 15.22 -23.97
N SER A 177 8.47 15.23 -23.23
CA SER A 177 9.82 15.18 -23.80
C SER A 177 10.08 13.86 -24.55
N ALA A 178 9.63 12.74 -24.00
CA ALA A 178 9.75 11.43 -24.63
C ALA A 178 8.93 11.33 -25.92
N LEU A 179 7.70 11.83 -25.92
CA LEU A 179 6.86 11.88 -27.12
C LEU A 179 7.49 12.77 -28.19
N TYR A 180 8.02 13.94 -27.81
CA TYR A 180 8.73 14.83 -28.72
C TYR A 180 9.99 14.15 -29.31
N ALA A 181 10.80 13.52 -28.47
CA ALA A 181 12.00 12.80 -28.92
C ALA A 181 11.69 11.69 -29.90
N GLY A 182 10.66 10.87 -29.61
CA GLY A 182 10.23 9.79 -30.49
C GLY A 182 9.68 10.25 -31.85
N LEU A 183 9.00 11.42 -31.89
CA LEU A 183 8.52 12.02 -33.14
C LEU A 183 9.66 12.56 -34.05
N HIS A 184 10.79 12.98 -33.44
CA HIS A 184 11.93 13.53 -34.16
C HIS A 184 13.07 12.51 -34.34
N ALA A 185 12.94 11.31 -33.75
CA ALA A 185 13.86 10.20 -34.00
C ALA A 185 13.70 9.70 -35.45
N SER A 186 14.83 9.51 -36.14
CA SER A 186 14.82 8.90 -37.48
C SER A 186 14.08 7.56 -37.43
N THR A 187 13.07 7.40 -38.30
CA THR A 187 12.22 6.23 -38.43
C THR A 187 13.03 4.94 -38.37
N GLY A 188 12.84 4.11 -37.35
CA GLY A 188 13.48 2.80 -37.21
C GLY A 188 13.94 2.40 -35.80
N GLN A 189 13.93 3.31 -34.82
CA GLN A 189 14.36 2.97 -33.45
C GLN A 189 13.24 2.32 -32.62
N PHE A 190 11.98 2.67 -32.85
CA PHE A 190 10.86 2.14 -32.10
C PHE A 190 10.68 0.62 -32.23
N GLY A 191 10.94 0.06 -33.41
CA GLY A 191 10.84 -1.39 -33.64
C GLY A 191 12.02 -2.23 -33.15
N ARG A 192 13.17 -1.61 -32.85
CA ARG A 192 14.40 -2.33 -32.42
C ARG A 192 14.45 -2.60 -30.93
N HIS A 193 13.77 -1.83 -30.10
CA HIS A 193 13.86 -1.93 -28.64
C HIS A 193 12.65 -2.59 -27.99
N ALA A 194 11.54 -2.75 -28.70
CA ALA A 194 10.42 -3.60 -28.28
C ALA A 194 10.80 -5.08 -28.48
N SER A 195 11.81 -5.55 -27.76
CA SER A 195 12.09 -6.99 -27.70
C SER A 195 10.87 -7.68 -27.07
N LEU A 196 10.16 -8.46 -27.89
CA LEU A 196 9.14 -9.41 -27.40
C LEU A 196 9.79 -10.72 -26.93
N ALA A 197 11.13 -10.74 -26.78
CA ALA A 197 11.83 -11.89 -26.23
C ALA A 197 11.32 -12.15 -24.81
N ALA A 198 10.78 -13.32 -24.58
CA ALA A 198 10.35 -13.72 -23.25
C ALA A 198 11.56 -13.81 -22.33
N PRO A 199 11.56 -13.14 -21.17
CA PRO A 199 12.56 -13.35 -20.16
C PRO A 199 12.48 -14.80 -19.68
N HIS A 200 13.62 -15.40 -19.41
CA HIS A 200 13.70 -16.79 -19.02
C HIS A 200 13.96 -16.92 -17.51
N GLY A 201 13.15 -17.75 -16.84
CA GLY A 201 13.43 -18.20 -15.47
C GLY A 201 13.16 -17.17 -14.35
N LYS A 202 14.14 -16.95 -13.50
CA LYS A 202 14.02 -16.12 -12.29
C LYS A 202 13.63 -14.66 -12.55
N GLU A 203 14.13 -14.07 -13.62
CA GLU A 203 13.91 -12.66 -13.94
C GLU A 203 12.42 -12.35 -14.18
N PHE A 204 11.73 -13.23 -14.91
CA PHE A 204 10.28 -13.05 -15.12
C PHE A 204 9.46 -13.24 -13.84
N SER A 205 9.86 -14.18 -12.98
CA SER A 205 9.24 -14.37 -11.67
C SER A 205 9.36 -13.11 -10.81
N THR A 206 10.54 -12.52 -10.76
CA THR A 206 10.79 -11.27 -10.03
C THR A 206 9.95 -10.12 -10.57
N ALA A 207 9.89 -9.97 -11.90
CA ALA A 207 9.05 -8.94 -12.53
C ALA A 207 7.57 -9.07 -12.14
N ILE A 208 7.03 -10.29 -12.07
CA ILE A 208 5.64 -10.53 -11.62
C ILE A 208 5.47 -10.14 -10.15
N LEU A 209 6.41 -10.51 -9.27
CA LEU A 209 6.31 -10.19 -7.84
C LEU A 209 6.39 -8.68 -7.60
N VAL A 210 7.30 -7.98 -8.26
CA VAL A 210 7.41 -6.52 -8.20
C VAL A 210 6.13 -5.86 -8.73
N ALA A 211 5.58 -6.35 -9.85
CA ALA A 211 4.32 -5.84 -10.38
C ALA A 211 3.14 -6.12 -9.44
N MET A 212 3.06 -7.30 -8.81
CA MET A 212 2.02 -7.60 -7.81
C MET A 212 2.11 -6.66 -6.62
N TRP A 213 3.31 -6.44 -6.09
CA TRP A 213 3.53 -5.52 -4.98
C TRP A 213 3.08 -4.09 -5.34
N ASN A 214 3.43 -3.59 -6.53
CA ASN A 214 3.00 -2.27 -7.01
C ASN A 214 1.47 -2.13 -7.17
N TYR A 215 0.72 -3.21 -7.18
CA TYR A 215 -0.74 -3.22 -7.30
C TYR A 215 -1.46 -3.71 -6.05
N MET A 216 -0.80 -3.79 -4.89
CA MET A 216 -1.44 -4.19 -3.63
C MET A 216 -1.72 -2.99 -2.70
N GLY A 217 -2.27 -3.25 -1.51
CA GLY A 217 -2.55 -2.19 -0.52
C GLY A 217 -3.91 -1.51 -0.66
N TRP A 218 -4.81 -1.99 -1.53
CA TRP A 218 -6.16 -1.43 -1.74
C TRP A 218 -7.02 -1.39 -0.48
N ASP A 219 -6.85 -2.36 0.41
CA ASP A 219 -7.55 -2.54 1.68
C ASP A 219 -7.16 -1.49 2.72
N ASN A 220 -5.94 -0.97 2.66
CA ASN A 220 -5.39 -0.01 3.60
C ASN A 220 -6.28 1.22 3.81
N ALA A 221 -6.84 1.78 2.74
CA ALA A 221 -7.72 2.94 2.83
C ALA A 221 -8.98 2.69 3.69
N THR A 222 -9.37 1.43 3.89
CA THR A 222 -10.61 1.07 4.59
C THR A 222 -10.49 1.11 6.11
N THR A 223 -9.27 1.04 6.65
CA THR A 223 -8.99 1.04 8.09
C THR A 223 -9.40 2.34 8.79
N ILE A 224 -9.43 3.46 8.04
CA ILE A 224 -9.73 4.81 8.54
C ILE A 224 -11.20 5.22 8.36
N ALA A 225 -12.14 4.27 8.25
CA ALA A 225 -13.54 4.54 7.90
C ALA A 225 -14.22 5.58 8.79
N ASN A 226 -13.90 5.63 10.09
CA ASN A 226 -14.43 6.61 11.02
C ASN A 226 -13.96 8.06 10.72
N GLU A 227 -12.85 8.20 10.01
CA GLU A 227 -12.21 9.49 9.67
C GLU A 227 -12.58 9.96 8.24
N VAL A 228 -13.45 9.24 7.53
CA VAL A 228 -13.90 9.54 6.16
C VAL A 228 -15.32 10.11 6.14
N GLU A 229 -15.56 11.10 5.27
CA GLU A 229 -16.92 11.62 5.01
C GLU A 229 -17.69 10.62 4.12
N ASN A 230 -18.92 10.28 4.50
CA ASN A 230 -19.81 9.38 3.74
C ASN A 230 -19.09 8.11 3.21
N PRO A 231 -18.45 7.30 4.09
CA PRO A 231 -17.59 6.21 3.68
C PRO A 231 -18.30 5.20 2.77
N GLN A 232 -19.57 4.91 3.01
CA GLN A 232 -20.39 3.99 2.22
C GLN A 232 -20.49 4.37 0.74
N ARG A 233 -20.42 5.67 0.40
CA ARG A 233 -20.48 6.16 -0.98
C ARG A 233 -19.11 6.43 -1.55
N ASN A 234 -18.18 6.89 -0.71
CA ASN A 234 -16.88 7.35 -1.17
C ASN A 234 -15.92 6.19 -1.43
N TYR A 235 -15.91 5.12 -0.61
CA TYR A 235 -15.00 4.00 -0.82
C TYR A 235 -15.15 3.32 -2.18
N PRO A 236 -16.33 2.89 -2.63
CA PRO A 236 -16.45 2.23 -3.94
C PRO A 236 -15.95 3.12 -5.09
N ARG A 237 -16.23 4.43 -5.00
CA ARG A 237 -15.81 5.40 -6.05
C ARG A 237 -14.31 5.62 -6.03
N VAL A 238 -13.75 5.83 -4.84
CA VAL A 238 -12.33 6.13 -4.68
C VAL A 238 -11.48 4.94 -5.08
N ILE A 239 -11.80 3.73 -4.61
CA ILE A 239 -11.00 2.53 -4.89
C ILE A 239 -11.01 2.22 -6.39
N LEU A 240 -12.18 2.26 -7.06
CA LEU A 240 -12.26 2.01 -8.50
C LEU A 240 -11.57 3.11 -9.33
N LEU A 241 -11.73 4.39 -8.94
CA LEU A 241 -11.06 5.49 -9.62
C LEU A 241 -9.54 5.42 -9.44
N ALA A 242 -9.08 5.14 -8.22
CA ALA A 242 -7.66 4.96 -7.93
C ALA A 242 -7.07 3.80 -8.74
N ALA A 243 -7.80 2.67 -8.91
CA ALA A 243 -7.31 1.53 -9.70
C ALA A 243 -7.02 1.94 -11.17
N VAL A 244 -7.89 2.73 -11.78
CA VAL A 244 -7.66 3.25 -13.13
C VAL A 244 -6.51 4.26 -13.15
N MET A 245 -6.44 5.15 -12.16
CA MET A 245 -5.36 6.15 -12.06
C MET A 245 -4.00 5.47 -11.92
N VAL A 246 -3.86 4.48 -11.04
CA VAL A 246 -2.61 3.72 -10.82
C VAL A 246 -2.19 3.03 -12.12
N MET A 247 -3.10 2.31 -12.79
CA MET A 247 -2.81 1.65 -14.06
C MET A 247 -2.29 2.63 -15.12
N LEU A 248 -2.92 3.80 -15.27
CA LEU A 248 -2.49 4.81 -16.23
C LEU A 248 -1.15 5.42 -15.84
N THR A 249 -0.93 5.68 -14.57
CA THR A 249 0.34 6.23 -14.05
C THR A 249 1.52 5.30 -14.32
N TYR A 250 1.30 3.98 -14.34
CA TYR A 250 2.33 3.00 -14.65
C TYR A 250 2.57 2.87 -16.16
N ILE A 251 1.52 2.70 -16.93
CA ILE A 251 1.62 2.37 -18.36
C ILE A 251 2.09 3.57 -19.20
N VAL A 252 1.59 4.78 -18.92
CA VAL A 252 1.83 5.93 -19.80
C VAL A 252 3.29 6.37 -19.83
N PRO A 253 4.01 6.53 -18.68
CA PRO A 253 5.44 6.87 -18.71
C PRO A 253 6.29 5.79 -19.38
N ILE A 254 6.02 4.51 -19.09
CA ILE A 254 6.76 3.38 -19.69
C ILE A 254 6.57 3.37 -21.21
N ALA A 255 5.34 3.52 -21.68
CA ALA A 255 5.05 3.61 -23.11
C ALA A 255 5.73 4.81 -23.77
N ALA A 256 5.80 5.96 -23.08
CA ALA A 256 6.43 7.16 -23.60
C ALA A 256 7.96 6.98 -23.75
N VAL A 257 8.66 6.42 -22.75
CA VAL A 257 10.11 6.18 -22.86
C VAL A 257 10.45 5.06 -23.84
N ALA A 258 9.59 4.06 -23.97
CA ALA A 258 9.68 3.07 -25.03
C ALA A 258 9.57 3.71 -26.42
N TRP A 259 8.62 4.63 -26.59
CA TRP A 259 8.45 5.42 -27.81
C TRP A 259 9.67 6.29 -28.13
N ALA A 260 10.32 6.86 -27.10
CA ALA A 260 11.56 7.62 -27.25
C ALA A 260 12.77 6.73 -27.63
N GLY A 261 12.66 5.41 -27.57
CA GLY A 261 13.71 4.46 -27.94
C GLY A 261 14.81 4.32 -26.88
N ILE A 262 14.54 4.61 -25.61
CA ILE A 262 15.50 4.37 -24.52
C ILE A 262 15.68 2.85 -24.34
N PRO A 263 16.91 2.29 -24.30
CA PRO A 263 17.13 0.87 -24.13
C PRO A 263 16.57 0.32 -22.80
N ALA A 264 15.80 -0.77 -22.85
CA ALA A 264 15.20 -1.39 -21.67
C ALA A 264 16.25 -1.93 -20.68
N GLU A 265 17.41 -2.36 -21.17
CA GLU A 265 18.52 -2.90 -20.39
C GLU A 265 19.14 -1.86 -19.43
N ARG A 266 18.82 -0.57 -19.61
CA ARG A 266 19.25 0.50 -18.71
C ARG A 266 18.36 0.66 -17.49
N PHE A 267 17.21 -0.02 -17.47
CA PHE A 267 16.25 0.12 -16.39
C PHE A 267 16.59 -0.84 -15.24
N SER A 268 16.92 -0.25 -14.12
CA SER A 268 17.01 -0.82 -12.76
C SER A 268 16.52 0.23 -11.79
N THR A 269 16.32 -0.10 -10.54
CA THR A 269 15.84 0.85 -9.52
C THR A 269 16.59 2.19 -9.61
N GLY A 270 15.85 3.30 -9.76
CA GLY A 270 16.40 4.66 -9.93
C GLY A 270 16.67 5.08 -11.40
N ALA A 271 16.49 4.22 -12.40
CA ALA A 271 16.79 4.53 -13.80
C ALA A 271 15.89 5.62 -14.43
N TRP A 272 14.78 5.96 -13.80
CA TRP A 272 14.01 7.14 -14.21
C TRP A 272 14.83 8.43 -14.20
N VAL A 273 15.84 8.50 -13.31
CA VAL A 273 16.77 9.64 -13.23
C VAL A 273 17.58 9.75 -14.52
N ASP A 274 18.10 8.62 -15.01
CA ASP A 274 18.86 8.56 -16.27
C ASP A 274 17.97 8.88 -17.48
N ALA A 275 16.75 8.35 -17.51
CA ALA A 275 15.77 8.69 -18.54
C ALA A 275 15.43 10.21 -18.53
N GLY A 276 15.27 10.78 -17.34
CA GLY A 276 15.06 12.20 -17.16
C GLY A 276 16.24 13.04 -17.65
N ASN A 277 17.46 12.60 -17.35
CA ASN A 277 18.68 13.28 -17.81
C ASN A 277 18.82 13.24 -19.34
N LEU A 278 18.50 12.11 -19.96
CA LEU A 278 18.52 11.96 -21.43
C LEU A 278 17.46 12.83 -22.12
N LEU A 279 16.29 12.98 -21.54
CA LEU A 279 15.14 13.66 -22.17
C LEU A 279 15.00 15.14 -21.81
N GLY A 280 15.46 15.56 -20.64
CA GLY A 280 15.28 16.92 -20.13
C GLY A 280 16.48 17.47 -19.36
N GLY A 281 17.63 16.78 -19.44
CA GLY A 281 18.88 17.17 -18.78
C GLY A 281 18.85 17.06 -17.26
N THR A 282 19.89 17.60 -16.63
CA THR A 282 20.10 17.51 -15.17
C THR A 282 18.97 18.10 -14.33
N LEU A 283 18.23 19.09 -14.87
CA LEU A 283 17.10 19.70 -14.17
C LEU A 283 15.95 18.72 -14.01
N LEU A 284 15.57 18.00 -15.08
CA LEU A 284 14.52 16.98 -15.02
C LEU A 284 14.97 15.77 -14.18
N ALA A 285 16.22 15.34 -14.31
CA ALA A 285 16.78 14.28 -13.47
C ALA A 285 16.70 14.64 -11.99
N GLY A 286 17.14 15.82 -11.60
CA GLY A 286 17.04 16.30 -10.21
C GLY A 286 15.60 16.43 -9.71
N ALA A 287 14.67 16.87 -10.58
CA ALA A 287 13.25 16.94 -10.26
C ALA A 287 12.66 15.53 -10.01
N ILE A 288 13.05 14.51 -10.78
CA ILE A 288 12.63 13.12 -10.61
C ILE A 288 13.15 12.56 -9.28
N VAL A 289 14.41 12.80 -8.93
CA VAL A 289 14.98 12.35 -7.64
C VAL A 289 14.20 12.95 -6.47
N LEU A 290 14.00 14.28 -6.47
CA LEU A 290 13.29 14.94 -5.38
C LEU A 290 11.83 14.50 -5.30
N ALA A 291 11.18 14.33 -6.44
CA ALA A 291 9.80 13.89 -6.49
C ALA A 291 9.64 12.42 -6.05
N GLY A 292 10.56 11.52 -6.43
CA GLY A 292 10.59 10.14 -5.97
C GLY A 292 10.78 10.03 -4.46
N SER A 293 11.77 10.73 -3.92
CA SER A 293 11.96 10.79 -2.46
C SER A 293 10.72 11.32 -1.71
N LEU A 294 10.03 12.33 -2.26
CA LEU A 294 8.78 12.86 -1.67
C LEU A 294 7.60 11.90 -1.84
N ASP A 295 7.61 11.12 -2.90
CA ASP A 295 6.65 10.06 -3.17
C ASP A 295 6.75 8.92 -2.15
N ASP A 296 7.95 8.38 -1.94
CA ASP A 296 8.23 7.39 -0.90
C ASP A 296 7.80 7.87 0.49
N PHE A 297 8.11 9.13 0.83
CA PHE A 297 7.66 9.75 2.07
C PHE A 297 6.13 9.84 2.15
N GLY A 298 5.48 10.16 1.04
CA GLY A 298 4.02 10.23 0.91
C GLY A 298 3.38 8.87 1.13
N THR A 299 3.90 7.84 0.48
CA THR A 299 3.45 6.44 0.57
C THR A 299 3.61 5.92 1.99
N PHE A 300 4.81 6.05 2.57
CA PHE A 300 5.06 5.68 3.97
C PHE A 300 4.09 6.39 4.93
N SER A 301 3.85 7.69 4.74
CA SER A 301 2.95 8.46 5.61
C SER A 301 1.48 8.03 5.51
N ASN A 302 1.00 7.70 4.30
CA ASN A 302 -0.38 7.26 4.10
C ASN A 302 -0.59 5.82 4.61
N LEU A 303 0.37 4.94 4.43
CA LEU A 303 0.35 3.60 5.02
C LEU A 303 0.48 3.65 6.55
N THR A 304 1.28 4.57 7.11
CA THR A 304 1.29 4.84 8.56
C THR A 304 -0.11 5.21 9.04
N LEU A 305 -0.84 6.05 8.30
CA LEU A 305 -2.22 6.41 8.62
C LEU A 305 -3.11 5.17 8.71
N SER A 306 -2.96 4.22 7.79
CA SER A 306 -3.73 2.98 7.75
C SER A 306 -3.35 2.00 8.87
N TYR A 307 -2.16 1.47 8.82
CA TYR A 307 -1.73 0.36 9.68
C TYR A 307 -1.84 0.67 11.18
N THR A 308 -1.65 1.93 11.58
CA THR A 308 -1.74 2.32 12.99
C THR A 308 -3.15 2.28 13.59
N ARG A 309 -4.20 2.11 12.76
CA ARG A 309 -5.58 1.89 13.25
C ARG A 309 -5.81 0.45 13.69
N LEU A 310 -5.02 -0.51 13.21
CA LEU A 310 -5.15 -1.93 13.61
C LEU A 310 -4.82 -2.17 15.08
N PRO A 311 -3.67 -1.74 15.63
CA PRO A 311 -3.40 -1.90 17.07
C PRO A 311 -4.45 -1.19 17.93
N HIS A 312 -4.97 -0.04 17.47
CA HIS A 312 -6.05 0.65 18.16
C HIS A 312 -7.34 -0.19 18.20
N ALA A 313 -7.78 -0.73 17.06
CA ALA A 313 -8.96 -1.60 16.98
C ALA A 313 -8.79 -2.89 17.80
N LEU A 314 -7.61 -3.51 17.75
CA LEU A 314 -7.29 -4.67 18.59
C LEU A 314 -7.35 -4.35 20.09
N ALA A 315 -6.96 -3.14 20.50
CA ALA A 315 -7.02 -2.71 21.89
C ALA A 315 -8.47 -2.42 22.34
N GLU A 316 -9.31 -1.84 21.47
CA GLU A 316 -10.74 -1.67 21.73
C GLU A 316 -11.43 -3.03 21.98
N ASP A 317 -10.99 -4.07 21.28
CA ASP A 317 -11.47 -5.44 21.47
C ASP A 317 -10.78 -6.19 22.60
N GLY A 318 -9.81 -5.57 23.28
CA GLY A 318 -9.12 -6.10 24.47
C GLY A 318 -7.97 -7.08 24.16
N PHE A 319 -7.53 -7.24 22.90
CA PHE A 319 -6.38 -8.04 22.52
C PHE A 319 -5.05 -7.35 22.86
N LEU A 320 -5.01 -6.02 22.84
CA LEU A 320 -3.85 -5.22 23.24
C LEU A 320 -4.14 -4.41 24.51
N PRO A 321 -3.08 -3.92 25.20
CA PRO A 321 -3.24 -3.06 26.38
C PRO A 321 -4.08 -1.82 26.07
N ALA A 322 -4.90 -1.35 27.04
CA ALA A 322 -5.78 -0.21 26.90
C ALA A 322 -5.06 1.11 26.55
N ILE A 323 -3.73 1.20 26.75
CA ILE A 323 -2.95 2.37 26.36
C ILE A 323 -3.06 2.66 24.83
N PHE A 324 -3.23 1.63 24.01
CA PHE A 324 -3.39 1.76 22.55
C PHE A 324 -4.73 2.37 22.13
N THR A 325 -5.72 2.45 23.04
CA THR A 325 -6.99 3.16 22.74
C THR A 325 -6.87 4.69 22.90
N LYS A 326 -5.73 5.19 23.41
CA LYS A 326 -5.52 6.62 23.61
C LYS A 326 -5.36 7.36 22.30
N ARG A 327 -6.14 8.44 22.13
CA ARG A 327 -6.09 9.34 20.97
C ARG A 327 -5.71 10.75 21.38
N LEU A 328 -5.09 11.48 20.48
CA LEU A 328 -4.90 12.92 20.59
C LEU A 328 -6.23 13.65 20.29
N ALA A 329 -6.30 14.95 20.60
CA ALA A 329 -7.49 15.77 20.37
C ALA A 329 -7.95 15.83 18.89
N ASN A 330 -7.04 15.55 17.96
CA ASN A 330 -7.31 15.47 16.52
C ASN A 330 -7.74 14.07 16.04
N GLY A 331 -7.85 13.09 16.95
CA GLY A 331 -8.25 11.71 16.68
C GLY A 331 -7.11 10.73 16.40
N ALA A 332 -5.86 11.17 16.28
CA ALA A 332 -4.73 10.29 15.98
C ALA A 332 -4.44 9.32 17.16
N PRO A 333 -4.31 8.01 16.92
CA PRO A 333 -3.99 7.01 17.93
C PRO A 333 -2.47 7.01 18.18
N TRP A 334 -1.97 7.99 18.91
CA TRP A 334 -0.56 8.31 19.04
C TRP A 334 0.32 7.16 19.54
N VAL A 335 -0.21 6.32 20.45
CA VAL A 335 0.54 5.15 20.96
C VAL A 335 0.77 4.14 19.83
N SER A 336 -0.27 3.84 19.04
CA SER A 336 -0.16 2.96 17.88
C SER A 336 0.80 3.52 16.84
N VAL A 337 0.74 4.84 16.57
CA VAL A 337 1.61 5.51 15.59
C VAL A 337 3.09 5.39 16.00
N VAL A 338 3.41 5.66 17.27
CA VAL A 338 4.79 5.55 17.76
C VAL A 338 5.26 4.10 17.82
N ALA A 339 4.43 3.19 18.34
CA ALA A 339 4.78 1.77 18.45
C ALA A 339 5.04 1.12 17.08
N CYS A 340 4.16 1.36 16.10
CA CYS A 340 4.36 0.88 14.74
C CYS A 340 5.64 1.46 14.12
N GLY A 341 5.88 2.77 14.25
CA GLY A 341 7.11 3.40 13.74
C GLY A 341 8.38 2.76 14.29
N ILE A 342 8.40 2.40 15.57
CA ILE A 342 9.52 1.67 16.18
C ILE A 342 9.66 0.27 15.58
N CYS A 343 8.54 -0.46 15.40
CA CYS A 343 8.56 -1.80 14.81
C CYS A 343 9.07 -1.78 13.37
N TRP A 344 8.64 -0.81 12.54
CA TRP A 344 9.08 -0.68 11.16
C TRP A 344 10.58 -0.34 11.04
N ALA A 345 11.10 0.48 11.95
CA ALA A 345 12.52 0.79 12.00
C ALA A 345 13.42 -0.45 12.23
N LEU A 346 12.88 -1.54 12.81
CA LEU A 346 13.63 -2.78 13.02
C LEU A 346 13.84 -3.61 11.75
N ALA A 347 13.04 -3.39 10.71
CA ALA A 347 13.16 -4.09 9.42
C ALA A 347 14.03 -3.33 8.41
N LEU A 348 14.52 -2.15 8.74
CA LEU A 348 15.48 -1.43 7.91
C LEU A 348 16.78 -2.24 7.75
N GLY A 349 17.36 -2.24 6.55
CA GLY A 349 18.59 -2.98 6.23
C GLY A 349 18.39 -4.33 5.56
N PHE A 350 17.16 -4.79 5.31
CA PHE A 350 16.89 -5.87 4.37
C PHE A 350 16.92 -5.33 2.93
N SER A 351 17.30 -6.19 1.96
CA SER A 351 17.24 -5.82 0.54
C SER A 351 15.77 -5.70 0.07
N PHE A 352 15.53 -4.83 -0.90
CA PHE A 352 14.25 -4.56 -1.53
C PHE A 352 13.48 -5.83 -1.94
N GLU A 353 14.13 -6.76 -2.65
CA GLU A 353 13.54 -8.01 -3.13
C GLU A 353 13.06 -8.93 -1.99
N ARG A 354 13.83 -8.98 -0.89
CA ARG A 354 13.46 -9.79 0.29
C ARG A 354 12.27 -9.22 1.01
N LEU A 355 12.21 -7.91 1.14
CA LEU A 355 11.07 -7.20 1.76
C LEU A 355 9.79 -7.50 0.99
N ILE A 356 9.79 -7.31 -0.34
CA ILE A 356 8.64 -7.59 -1.21
C ILE A 356 8.20 -9.05 -1.10
N THR A 357 9.15 -9.99 -1.13
CA THR A 357 8.80 -11.42 -1.11
C THR A 357 8.10 -11.82 0.17
N ILE A 358 8.57 -11.35 1.33
CA ILE A 358 7.95 -11.67 2.63
C ILE A 358 6.57 -11.00 2.73
N ASP A 359 6.50 -9.73 2.34
CA ASP A 359 5.28 -8.95 2.38
C ASP A 359 4.18 -9.57 1.52
N LEU A 360 4.46 -9.92 0.26
CA LEU A 360 3.49 -10.56 -0.64
C LEU A 360 2.91 -11.87 -0.09
N VAL A 361 3.72 -12.66 0.63
CA VAL A 361 3.23 -13.90 1.25
C VAL A 361 2.24 -13.59 2.37
N LEU A 362 2.60 -12.70 3.28
CA LEU A 362 1.77 -12.35 4.44
C LEU A 362 0.49 -11.62 4.02
N TYR A 363 0.64 -10.62 3.14
CA TYR A 363 -0.47 -9.85 2.58
C TYR A 363 -1.43 -10.73 1.75
N GLY A 364 -0.90 -11.63 0.93
CA GLY A 364 -1.74 -12.55 0.16
C GLY A 364 -2.58 -13.49 1.02
N LEU A 365 -2.02 -13.96 2.15
CA LEU A 365 -2.78 -14.77 3.12
C LEU A 365 -3.90 -13.95 3.79
N SER A 366 -3.63 -12.72 4.16
CA SER A 366 -4.61 -11.77 4.71
C SER A 366 -5.74 -11.51 3.71
N MET A 367 -5.42 -11.18 2.47
CA MET A 367 -6.41 -10.92 1.42
C MET A 367 -7.35 -12.12 1.16
N ILE A 368 -6.87 -13.35 1.28
CA ILE A 368 -7.73 -14.54 1.17
C ILE A 368 -8.79 -14.52 2.27
N LEU A 369 -8.45 -14.15 3.50
CA LEU A 369 -9.42 -14.05 4.60
C LEU A 369 -10.51 -13.00 4.33
N GLU A 370 -10.16 -11.90 3.66
CA GLU A 370 -11.12 -10.86 3.28
C GLU A 370 -12.12 -11.35 2.22
N PHE A 371 -11.66 -12.07 1.18
CA PHE A 371 -12.55 -12.70 0.20
C PHE A 371 -13.48 -13.71 0.86
N VAL A 372 -12.95 -14.53 1.79
CA VAL A 372 -13.77 -15.47 2.56
C VAL A 372 -14.80 -14.72 3.41
N ALA A 373 -14.41 -13.61 4.04
CA ALA A 373 -15.33 -12.77 4.82
C ALA A 373 -16.47 -12.22 3.95
N LEU A 374 -16.19 -11.74 2.73
CA LEU A 374 -17.22 -11.30 1.79
C LEU A 374 -18.24 -12.40 1.49
N ILE A 375 -17.74 -13.61 1.16
CA ILE A 375 -18.60 -14.76 0.82
C ILE A 375 -19.47 -15.14 2.01
N LEU A 376 -18.87 -15.23 3.20
CA LEU A 376 -19.61 -15.59 4.42
C LEU A 376 -20.63 -14.52 4.82
N LEU A 377 -20.31 -13.24 4.74
CA LEU A 377 -21.24 -12.16 5.03
C LEU A 377 -22.40 -12.13 4.03
N ARG A 378 -22.18 -12.46 2.76
CA ARG A 378 -23.27 -12.58 1.78
C ARG A 378 -24.21 -13.74 2.11
N ARG A 379 -23.65 -14.85 2.64
CA ARG A 379 -24.42 -16.04 2.99
C ARG A 379 -25.13 -15.89 4.32
N ASN A 380 -24.44 -15.42 5.36
CA ASN A 380 -24.94 -15.40 6.73
C ASN A 380 -25.77 -14.14 7.04
N GLU A 381 -25.51 -13.04 6.36
CA GLU A 381 -26.21 -11.77 6.53
C GLU A 381 -26.78 -11.26 5.18
N PRO A 382 -27.75 -11.97 4.57
CA PRO A 382 -28.30 -11.58 3.25
C PRO A 382 -29.06 -10.26 3.29
N SER A 383 -29.60 -9.86 4.46
CA SER A 383 -30.31 -8.61 4.69
C SER A 383 -29.38 -7.42 4.99
N LEU A 384 -28.08 -7.62 5.13
CA LEU A 384 -27.12 -6.53 5.37
C LEU A 384 -27.21 -5.51 4.24
N HIS A 385 -27.43 -4.24 4.59
CA HIS A 385 -27.49 -3.17 3.60
C HIS A 385 -26.12 -2.99 2.92
N ARG A 386 -26.09 -3.09 1.60
CA ARG A 386 -24.90 -2.97 0.76
C ARG A 386 -25.12 -1.86 -0.26
N PRO A 387 -24.73 -0.61 0.02
CA PRO A 387 -24.86 0.51 -0.92
C PRO A 387 -24.17 0.26 -2.26
N PHE A 388 -23.03 -0.44 -2.24
CA PHE A 388 -22.40 -1.03 -3.39
C PHE A 388 -22.40 -2.56 -3.22
N ARG A 389 -22.83 -3.26 -4.26
CA ARG A 389 -22.82 -4.72 -4.32
C ARG A 389 -22.25 -5.16 -5.67
N ILE A 390 -21.33 -6.11 -5.65
CA ILE A 390 -20.81 -6.72 -6.87
C ILE A 390 -21.97 -7.31 -7.66
N PRO A 391 -22.14 -6.92 -8.94
CA PRO A 391 -23.23 -7.44 -9.78
C PRO A 391 -23.20 -8.97 -9.92
N GLY A 392 -24.36 -9.57 -10.04
CA GLY A 392 -24.51 -10.99 -10.27
C GLY A 392 -24.84 -11.82 -9.01
N PRO A 393 -24.98 -13.14 -9.19
CA PRO A 393 -25.31 -14.09 -8.13
C PRO A 393 -24.14 -14.27 -7.13
N ASN A 394 -24.43 -14.97 -6.01
CA ASN A 394 -23.46 -15.11 -4.89
C ASN A 394 -22.17 -15.92 -5.23
N TRP A 395 -22.14 -16.63 -6.35
CA TRP A 395 -20.92 -17.29 -6.81
C TRP A 395 -19.90 -16.34 -7.48
N VAL A 396 -20.35 -15.17 -7.95
CA VAL A 396 -19.45 -14.20 -8.63
C VAL A 396 -18.28 -13.76 -7.73
N PRO A 397 -18.46 -13.41 -6.45
CA PRO A 397 -17.32 -13.13 -5.56
C PRO A 397 -16.35 -14.31 -5.39
N ILE A 398 -16.83 -15.55 -5.43
CA ILE A 398 -15.97 -16.73 -5.40
C ILE A 398 -15.07 -16.76 -6.63
N LEU A 399 -15.66 -16.58 -7.80
CA LEU A 399 -14.91 -16.55 -9.07
C LEU A 399 -13.89 -15.40 -9.09
N LEU A 400 -14.28 -14.20 -8.62
CA LEU A 400 -13.39 -13.06 -8.53
C LEU A 400 -12.22 -13.32 -7.58
N GLY A 401 -12.43 -14.03 -6.48
CA GLY A 401 -11.38 -14.38 -5.51
C GLY A 401 -10.39 -15.45 -6.01
N LEU A 402 -10.74 -16.23 -7.04
CA LEU A 402 -9.85 -17.27 -7.56
C LEU A 402 -8.57 -16.69 -8.18
N SER A 403 -8.64 -15.56 -8.86
CA SER A 403 -7.47 -14.97 -9.51
C SER A 403 -6.46 -14.39 -8.50
N PRO A 404 -6.85 -13.58 -7.49
CA PRO A 404 -5.93 -13.20 -6.41
C PRO A 404 -5.39 -14.40 -5.64
N ALA A 405 -6.21 -15.42 -5.38
CA ALA A 405 -5.74 -16.64 -4.71
C ALA A 405 -4.69 -17.40 -5.54
N ALA A 406 -4.88 -17.50 -6.86
CA ALA A 406 -3.90 -18.12 -7.76
C ALA A 406 -2.58 -17.32 -7.80
N LEU A 407 -2.65 -15.99 -7.85
CA LEU A 407 -1.48 -15.13 -7.81
C LEU A 407 -0.77 -15.19 -6.44
N THR A 408 -1.51 -15.27 -5.33
CA THR A 408 -0.94 -15.54 -4.00
C THR A 408 -0.24 -16.91 -3.96
N ALA A 409 -0.85 -17.95 -4.52
CA ALA A 409 -0.22 -19.27 -4.62
C ALA A 409 1.07 -19.23 -5.46
N TYR A 410 1.10 -18.42 -6.52
CA TYR A 410 2.30 -18.17 -7.31
C TYR A 410 3.38 -17.44 -6.48
N ALA A 411 3.03 -16.41 -5.72
CA ALA A 411 3.96 -15.71 -4.82
C ALA A 411 4.55 -16.66 -3.75
N LEU A 412 3.72 -17.52 -3.16
CA LEU A 412 4.16 -18.58 -2.25
C LEU A 412 5.14 -19.56 -2.92
N TYR A 413 4.87 -19.91 -4.17
CA TYR A 413 5.79 -20.77 -4.94
C TYR A 413 7.12 -20.07 -5.20
N ALA A 414 7.13 -18.83 -5.63
CA ALA A 414 8.32 -18.03 -5.91
C ALA A 414 9.15 -17.78 -4.64
N ALA A 415 8.50 -17.52 -3.50
CA ALA A 415 9.16 -17.30 -2.21
C ALA A 415 10.00 -18.49 -1.69
N ARG A 416 9.94 -19.66 -2.34
CA ARG A 416 10.74 -20.85 -1.97
C ARG A 416 12.21 -20.71 -2.38
N THR A 417 12.51 -19.89 -3.35
CA THR A 417 13.86 -19.72 -3.89
C THR A 417 14.66 -18.59 -3.23
N GLU A 418 13.96 -17.60 -2.67
CA GLU A 418 14.61 -16.53 -1.92
C GLU A 418 15.03 -17.00 -0.52
N ILE A 419 16.23 -16.56 -0.07
CA ILE A 419 16.77 -16.93 1.24
C ILE A 419 16.81 -15.70 2.15
N VAL A 420 16.14 -15.83 3.29
CA VAL A 420 16.07 -14.82 4.35
C VAL A 420 16.62 -15.44 5.64
N MET A 421 17.65 -14.82 6.22
CA MET A 421 18.28 -15.30 7.46
C MET A 421 18.66 -16.80 7.44
N GLY A 422 19.07 -17.34 6.26
CA GLY A 422 19.49 -18.73 6.08
C GLY A 422 18.38 -19.75 5.84
N ILE A 423 17.12 -19.31 5.75
CA ILE A 423 15.96 -20.19 5.44
C ILE A 423 15.18 -19.60 4.24
N PRO A 424 14.42 -20.44 3.49
CA PRO A 424 13.54 -19.93 2.44
C PRO A 424 12.55 -18.88 2.96
N ALA A 425 12.34 -17.80 2.20
CA ALA A 425 11.43 -16.72 2.55
C ALA A 425 10.01 -17.24 2.81
N LEU A 426 9.56 -18.26 2.08
CA LEU A 426 8.31 -18.95 2.35
C LEU A 426 8.25 -19.48 3.78
N ASN A 427 9.28 -20.23 4.22
CA ASN A 427 9.29 -20.80 5.57
C ASN A 427 9.34 -19.70 6.63
N PHE A 428 10.12 -18.65 6.39
CA PHE A 428 10.19 -17.49 7.27
C PHE A 428 8.83 -16.82 7.42
N SER A 429 8.13 -16.53 6.32
CA SER A 429 6.79 -15.93 6.33
C SER A 429 5.75 -16.83 6.98
N LEU A 430 5.79 -18.15 6.73
CA LEU A 430 4.87 -19.11 7.35
C LEU A 430 5.11 -19.25 8.86
N LEU A 431 6.34 -19.15 9.34
CA LEU A 431 6.65 -19.09 10.77
C LEU A 431 6.05 -17.84 11.42
N ILE A 432 6.16 -16.67 10.77
CA ILE A 432 5.53 -15.44 11.22
C ILE A 432 4.00 -15.60 11.26
N ALA A 433 3.40 -16.12 10.19
CA ALA A 433 1.96 -16.37 10.14
C ALA A 433 1.50 -17.31 11.25
N ALA A 434 2.24 -18.41 11.47
CA ALA A 434 1.94 -19.38 12.50
C ALA A 434 2.09 -18.84 13.93
N ALA A 435 2.97 -17.86 14.16
CA ALA A 435 3.13 -17.21 15.46
C ALA A 435 1.85 -16.50 15.94
N GLY A 436 0.96 -16.10 15.02
CA GLY A 436 -0.36 -15.57 15.37
C GLY A 436 -1.24 -16.55 16.14
N LEU A 437 -1.05 -17.85 15.94
CA LEU A 437 -1.85 -18.88 16.64
C LEU A 437 -1.64 -18.84 18.16
N PRO A 438 -0.42 -19.04 18.71
CA PRO A 438 -0.19 -18.97 20.15
C PRO A 438 -0.44 -17.56 20.69
N LEU A 439 -0.12 -16.52 19.94
CA LEU A 439 -0.34 -15.14 20.37
C LEU A 439 -1.82 -14.84 20.62
N TYR A 440 -2.74 -15.35 19.81
CA TYR A 440 -4.17 -15.23 20.08
C TYR A 440 -4.55 -15.75 21.46
N PHE A 441 -4.07 -16.95 21.87
CA PHE A 441 -4.43 -17.54 23.15
C PHE A 441 -3.83 -16.75 24.34
N VAL A 442 -2.64 -16.18 24.16
CA VAL A 442 -1.98 -15.34 25.17
C VAL A 442 -2.69 -14.00 25.34
N THR A 443 -3.12 -13.39 24.22
CA THR A 443 -3.71 -12.03 24.21
C THR A 443 -5.24 -12.04 24.33
N LYS A 444 -5.90 -13.20 24.16
CA LYS A 444 -7.35 -13.33 24.22
C LYS A 444 -7.93 -12.66 25.47
N PRO A 445 -8.91 -11.73 25.29
CA PRO A 445 -9.48 -11.00 26.42
C PRO A 445 -10.16 -11.95 27.40
N THR A 446 -9.71 -11.92 28.65
CA THR A 446 -10.39 -12.59 29.75
C THR A 446 -11.63 -11.79 30.17
N ARG A 447 -12.66 -12.45 30.76
CA ARG A 447 -13.89 -11.78 31.22
C ARG A 447 -13.62 -10.55 32.11
N LYS A 448 -12.53 -10.56 32.91
CA LYS A 448 -12.10 -9.44 33.75
C LYS A 448 -11.59 -8.23 32.95
N ARG A 449 -10.95 -8.43 31.80
CA ARG A 449 -10.49 -7.32 30.93
C ARG A 449 -11.63 -6.65 30.17
N LYS A 450 -12.70 -7.37 29.83
CA LYS A 450 -13.89 -6.80 29.20
C LYS A 450 -14.65 -5.85 30.13
N ALA A 451 -14.71 -6.13 31.43
CA ALA A 451 -15.38 -5.27 32.42
C ALA A 451 -14.57 -4.01 32.79
N ALA A 452 -13.28 -3.95 32.47
CA ALA A 452 -12.44 -2.77 32.72
C ALA A 452 -12.34 -1.84 31.48
N ALA A 453 -12.84 -2.28 30.32
CA ALA A 453 -12.84 -1.55 29.05
C ALA A 453 -14.22 -1.00 28.67
N SER A 454 -15.29 -1.40 29.38
CA SER A 454 -16.65 -0.85 29.34
C SER A 454 -16.84 0.20 30.43
#